data_fe439afe03515535e4ec6bd087d5aef3
#
_entry.id   fe439afe03515535e4ec6bd087d5aef3
#
_cell.length_a   1.000
_cell.length_b   1.000
_cell.length_c   1.000
_cell.angle_alpha   90.00
_cell.angle_beta   90.00
_cell.angle_gamma   90.00
#
_symmetry.space_group_name_H-M   'P 1'
#
loop_
_entity.id
_entity.type
_entity.pdbx_description
1 polymer ?
#
loop_
_entity_poly.entity_id
_entity_poly.type
_entity_poly.pdbx_seq_one_letter_code
_entity_poly.pdbx_strand_id
1 'polypeptide(L)'
;MELKKRSEFPENELWDLTALYQDQEDFLRAIEKTREEINEFVRNYKGNLHTFEDFEAAFAVFEQIQIQLSHIGNYSFMPQTTDFGDEAFAEIAQAGMDFETWASVELSFFDDALVEADEEVLERLGQLPHLTFAIRQAKIKKAHYLGADVEKTLTNLGEVFYGPQDIYTKMRAGDFEMADFEVDGKVYKNSFVTYENFYQNHENAEVREKAFRSFSEGLRKHQNTAAATYLAQVKSEKLIADMRGYDSVFDYLLAEQEVDRAMFDRQIDLIMKDFAPVAQKFLKHVAKVNGLEKMTFADWKLDLDSALNPDVTIDDAYDLVMKSVAPLGEEYSREIARYQTERWVDFAANEGKDSGGYAADPYRVHPYVLMSWTGRMSDVYTLIHEIGHSGQFIFSDNNQSYFNAHMSTYYVEAPSTFNELLLSDYLEHQFDDPRQKRFALAHRLTDTYFHNFITHLLEAAFQRKVYTLIEEGGTFGASKLNSIMKEVLTEFWGDAVEIDDDAALTWMRQSHYYMGLYSYTYSAGLVISTAGYLHLKNSENGAKDWLDLLKSGGSKTPLESAMIIGADISTDKPLRDTIQFLSDTVDQIIAYSTELGE
;
A
#
# COMPACT_ATOMS: atom_id res chain seq x y z
N MET A 1 21.35 -3.86 18.38
CA MET A 1 21.29 -5.35 18.46
C MET A 1 21.96 -5.85 17.20
N GLU A 2 22.82 -6.85 17.29
CA GLU A 2 23.40 -7.49 16.10
C GLU A 2 22.34 -8.44 15.56
N LEU A 3 21.97 -8.32 14.28
CA LEU A 3 20.98 -9.19 13.66
C LEU A 3 21.57 -10.59 13.49
N LYS A 4 20.75 -11.62 13.64
CA LYS A 4 21.11 -13.02 13.42
C LYS A 4 21.10 -13.34 11.93
N LYS A 5 21.83 -14.39 11.54
CA LYS A 5 21.68 -14.96 10.20
C LYS A 5 20.37 -15.72 10.08
N ARG A 6 19.78 -15.76 8.88
CA ARG A 6 18.54 -16.50 8.61
C ARG A 6 18.59 -17.96 9.08
N SER A 7 19.74 -18.65 8.89
CA SER A 7 19.93 -20.04 9.30
C SER A 7 19.91 -20.30 10.80
N GLU A 8 19.89 -19.25 11.65
CA GLU A 8 19.81 -19.36 13.11
C GLU A 8 18.38 -19.29 13.64
N PHE A 9 17.40 -19.05 12.75
CA PHE A 9 15.98 -19.02 13.12
C PHE A 9 15.35 -20.41 12.98
N PRO A 10 14.38 -20.77 13.85
CA PRO A 10 13.70 -22.03 13.76
C PRO A 10 12.77 -22.08 12.52
N GLU A 11 12.57 -23.27 11.98
CA GLU A 11 11.86 -23.48 10.72
C GLU A 11 10.41 -22.98 10.74
N ASN A 12 9.75 -23.00 11.89
CA ASN A 12 8.39 -22.49 12.06
C ASN A 12 8.28 -20.96 12.10
N GLU A 13 9.40 -20.24 12.10
CA GLU A 13 9.44 -18.78 11.93
C GLU A 13 9.77 -18.37 10.49
N LEU A 14 9.95 -19.34 9.60
CA LEU A 14 10.25 -19.15 8.18
C LEU A 14 9.10 -19.69 7.33
N TRP A 15 8.75 -19.01 6.26
CA TRP A 15 7.75 -19.50 5.33
C TRP A 15 8.18 -20.78 4.58
N ASP A 16 7.20 -21.49 4.01
CA ASP A 16 7.42 -22.70 3.22
C ASP A 16 6.92 -22.51 1.78
N LEU A 17 7.84 -22.33 0.84
CA LEU A 17 7.52 -22.06 -0.56
C LEU A 17 7.24 -23.34 -1.38
N THR A 18 7.27 -24.52 -0.75
CA THR A 18 7.11 -25.82 -1.47
C THR A 18 5.72 -26.02 -2.06
N ALA A 19 4.73 -25.23 -1.67
CA ALA A 19 3.42 -25.21 -2.32
C ALA A 19 3.46 -24.59 -3.74
N LEU A 20 4.48 -23.79 -4.05
CA LEU A 20 4.74 -23.27 -5.40
C LEU A 20 5.67 -24.21 -6.17
N TYR A 21 6.91 -24.33 -5.72
CA TYR A 21 7.92 -25.22 -6.34
C TYR A 21 8.71 -25.92 -5.26
N GLN A 22 9.05 -27.20 -5.48
CA GLN A 22 9.77 -28.01 -4.50
C GLN A 22 11.20 -27.53 -4.27
N ASP A 23 11.83 -27.02 -5.33
CA ASP A 23 13.20 -26.50 -5.33
C ASP A 23 13.46 -25.63 -6.58
N GLN A 24 14.66 -25.07 -6.67
CA GLN A 24 15.11 -24.27 -7.81
C GLN A 24 15.05 -25.04 -9.15
N GLU A 25 15.31 -26.34 -9.16
CA GLU A 25 15.26 -27.15 -10.38
C GLU A 25 13.84 -27.29 -10.90
N ASP A 26 12.88 -27.47 -9.98
CA ASP A 26 11.44 -27.51 -10.30
C ASP A 26 10.95 -26.16 -10.85
N PHE A 27 11.37 -25.07 -10.24
CA PHE A 27 11.10 -23.70 -10.71
C PHE A 27 11.65 -23.47 -12.15
N LEU A 28 12.90 -23.85 -12.41
CA LEU A 28 13.49 -23.69 -13.74
C LEU A 28 12.77 -24.56 -14.81
N ARG A 29 12.32 -25.77 -14.43
CA ARG A 29 11.48 -26.60 -15.32
C ARG A 29 10.14 -25.93 -15.62
N ALA A 30 9.54 -25.27 -14.65
CA ALA A 30 8.29 -24.53 -14.85
C ALA A 30 8.47 -23.36 -15.82
N ILE A 31 9.57 -22.60 -15.72
CA ILE A 31 9.93 -21.56 -16.69
C ILE A 31 9.99 -22.11 -18.11
N GLU A 32 10.73 -23.21 -18.35
CA GLU A 32 10.86 -23.77 -19.69
C GLU A 32 9.54 -24.28 -20.24
N LYS A 33 8.73 -24.94 -19.41
CA LYS A 33 7.39 -25.39 -19.80
C LYS A 33 6.48 -24.22 -20.18
N THR A 34 6.44 -23.20 -19.35
CA THR A 34 5.60 -22.02 -19.61
C THR A 34 6.08 -21.25 -20.85
N ARG A 35 7.40 -21.24 -21.11
CA ARG A 35 7.97 -20.69 -22.35
C ARG A 35 7.45 -21.43 -23.60
N GLU A 36 7.35 -22.76 -23.55
CA GLU A 36 6.79 -23.55 -24.65
C GLU A 36 5.29 -23.24 -24.85
N GLU A 37 4.53 -23.14 -23.77
CA GLU A 37 3.10 -22.77 -23.79
C GLU A 37 2.86 -21.38 -24.39
N ILE A 38 3.67 -20.39 -24.01
CA ILE A 38 3.62 -19.04 -24.58
C ILE A 38 3.95 -19.07 -26.08
N ASN A 39 4.99 -19.80 -26.50
CA ASN A 39 5.34 -19.93 -27.90
C ASN A 39 4.22 -20.58 -28.72
N GLU A 40 3.50 -21.53 -28.15
CA GLU A 40 2.34 -22.14 -28.77
C GLU A 40 1.17 -21.17 -28.88
N PHE A 41 0.90 -20.43 -27.83
CA PHE A 41 -0.12 -19.36 -27.80
C PHE A 41 0.14 -18.29 -28.87
N VAL A 42 1.37 -17.81 -28.98
CA VAL A 42 1.78 -16.83 -30.01
C VAL A 42 1.55 -17.41 -31.41
N ARG A 43 1.97 -18.67 -31.68
CA ARG A 43 1.76 -19.31 -33.00
C ARG A 43 0.29 -19.43 -33.37
N ASN A 44 -0.58 -19.71 -32.42
CA ASN A 44 -1.99 -19.96 -32.67
C ASN A 44 -2.81 -18.69 -32.82
N TYR A 45 -2.51 -17.65 -32.04
CA TYR A 45 -3.39 -16.49 -31.89
C TYR A 45 -2.83 -15.18 -32.45
N LYS A 46 -1.52 -14.99 -32.60
CA LYS A 46 -0.96 -13.75 -33.12
C LYS A 46 -1.38 -13.53 -34.58
N GLY A 47 -2.17 -12.48 -34.81
CA GLY A 47 -2.74 -12.13 -36.11
C GLY A 47 -4.00 -12.91 -36.48
N ASN A 48 -4.55 -13.72 -35.55
CA ASN A 48 -5.74 -14.54 -35.77
C ASN A 48 -6.89 -14.21 -34.80
N LEU A 49 -6.86 -13.07 -34.12
CA LEU A 49 -7.89 -12.63 -33.17
C LEU A 49 -8.81 -11.62 -33.86
N HIS A 50 -9.96 -12.08 -34.35
CA HIS A 50 -10.89 -11.23 -35.11
C HIS A 50 -12.34 -11.32 -34.62
N THR A 51 -12.74 -12.46 -34.08
CA THR A 51 -14.12 -12.73 -33.69
C THR A 51 -14.22 -12.94 -32.17
N PHE A 52 -15.44 -12.83 -31.63
CA PHE A 52 -15.71 -13.17 -30.24
C PHE A 52 -15.20 -14.58 -29.88
N GLU A 53 -15.46 -15.53 -30.76
CA GLU A 53 -15.07 -16.94 -30.57
C GLU A 53 -13.54 -17.12 -30.53
N ASP A 54 -12.79 -16.34 -31.34
CA ASP A 54 -11.33 -16.35 -31.31
C ASP A 54 -10.81 -15.84 -29.97
N PHE A 55 -11.34 -14.69 -29.49
CA PHE A 55 -10.95 -14.11 -28.21
C PHE A 55 -11.36 -14.99 -27.02
N GLU A 56 -12.58 -15.55 -27.01
CA GLU A 56 -13.04 -16.43 -25.94
C GLU A 56 -12.12 -17.66 -25.80
N ALA A 57 -11.76 -18.29 -26.94
CA ALA A 57 -10.83 -19.41 -26.95
C ALA A 57 -9.41 -18.99 -26.49
N ALA A 58 -8.94 -17.84 -26.93
CA ALA A 58 -7.64 -17.32 -26.54
C ALA A 58 -7.58 -16.98 -25.04
N PHE A 59 -8.61 -16.34 -24.47
CA PHE A 59 -8.67 -16.03 -23.05
C PHE A 59 -8.58 -17.28 -22.17
N ALA A 60 -9.19 -18.39 -22.56
CA ALA A 60 -9.12 -19.64 -21.81
C ALA A 60 -7.69 -20.20 -21.70
N VAL A 61 -6.88 -20.06 -22.77
CA VAL A 61 -5.46 -20.45 -22.75
C VAL A 61 -4.61 -19.39 -22.05
N PHE A 62 -4.88 -18.13 -22.31
CA PHE A 62 -4.16 -17.00 -21.72
C PHE A 62 -4.28 -16.97 -20.19
N GLU A 63 -5.45 -17.30 -19.64
CA GLU A 63 -5.64 -17.43 -18.19
C GLU A 63 -4.68 -18.45 -17.57
N GLN A 64 -4.49 -19.62 -18.19
CA GLN A 64 -3.57 -20.63 -17.68
C GLN A 64 -2.12 -20.16 -17.72
N ILE A 65 -1.73 -19.44 -18.77
CA ILE A 65 -0.40 -18.82 -18.86
C ILE A 65 -0.21 -17.79 -17.76
N GLN A 66 -1.20 -16.90 -17.54
CA GLN A 66 -1.14 -15.88 -16.50
C GLN A 66 -1.03 -16.47 -15.09
N ILE A 67 -1.72 -17.59 -14.82
CA ILE A 67 -1.59 -18.31 -13.55
C ILE A 67 -0.15 -18.82 -13.36
N GLN A 68 0.47 -19.41 -14.40
CA GLN A 68 1.86 -19.84 -14.32
C GLN A 68 2.83 -18.67 -14.12
N LEU A 69 2.59 -17.54 -14.81
CA LEU A 69 3.38 -16.32 -14.62
C LEU A 69 3.25 -15.78 -13.19
N SER A 70 2.05 -15.79 -12.60
CA SER A 70 1.84 -15.43 -11.21
C SER A 70 2.67 -16.31 -10.26
N HIS A 71 2.67 -17.61 -10.44
CA HIS A 71 3.45 -18.53 -9.60
C HIS A 71 4.96 -18.32 -9.77
N ILE A 72 5.43 -18.18 -11.01
CA ILE A 72 6.85 -17.96 -11.33
C ILE A 72 7.32 -16.63 -10.74
N GLY A 73 6.57 -15.54 -10.97
CA GLY A 73 6.89 -14.22 -10.45
C GLY A 73 6.97 -14.20 -8.93
N ASN A 74 5.96 -14.73 -8.26
CA ASN A 74 5.97 -14.79 -6.79
C ASN A 74 7.16 -15.58 -6.26
N TYR A 75 7.43 -16.79 -6.78
CA TYR A 75 8.56 -17.60 -6.33
C TYR A 75 9.91 -16.93 -6.64
N SER A 76 10.03 -16.19 -7.73
CA SER A 76 11.30 -15.59 -8.13
C SER A 76 11.75 -14.48 -7.17
N PHE A 77 10.84 -13.62 -6.69
CA PHE A 77 11.26 -12.48 -5.85
C PHE A 77 11.25 -12.79 -4.34
N MET A 78 10.33 -13.63 -3.85
CA MET A 78 10.15 -13.88 -2.42
C MET A 78 11.42 -14.35 -1.70
N PRO A 79 12.20 -15.36 -2.18
CA PRO A 79 13.41 -15.77 -1.51
C PRO A 79 14.42 -14.64 -1.33
N GLN A 80 14.61 -13.81 -2.37
CA GLN A 80 15.58 -12.70 -2.33
C GLN A 80 15.21 -11.67 -1.26
N THR A 81 13.94 -11.39 -1.02
CA THR A 81 13.50 -10.44 0.00
C THR A 81 13.80 -10.93 1.43
N THR A 82 14.05 -12.23 1.62
CA THR A 82 14.45 -12.76 2.92
C THR A 82 15.94 -12.63 3.20
N ASP A 83 16.79 -12.56 2.17
CA ASP A 83 18.23 -12.32 2.30
C ASP A 83 18.83 -11.85 0.95
N PHE A 84 19.02 -10.55 0.80
CA PHE A 84 19.65 -9.97 -0.39
C PHE A 84 21.14 -10.33 -0.55
N GLY A 85 21.76 -10.89 0.48
CA GLY A 85 23.14 -11.37 0.45
C GLY A 85 23.32 -12.79 -0.08
N ASP A 86 22.22 -13.55 -0.27
CA ASP A 86 22.27 -14.94 -0.75
C ASP A 86 22.37 -14.98 -2.29
N GLU A 87 23.48 -15.54 -2.79
CA GLU A 87 23.73 -15.64 -4.24
C GLU A 87 22.73 -16.57 -4.96
N ALA A 88 22.26 -17.64 -4.30
CA ALA A 88 21.30 -18.55 -4.90
C ALA A 88 19.92 -17.89 -5.06
N PHE A 89 19.52 -17.07 -4.09
CA PHE A 89 18.27 -16.28 -4.19
C PHE A 89 18.37 -15.22 -5.29
N ALA A 90 19.53 -14.59 -5.45
CA ALA A 90 19.76 -13.64 -6.54
C ALA A 90 19.70 -14.33 -7.93
N GLU A 91 20.19 -15.55 -8.06
CA GLU A 91 20.09 -16.34 -9.32
C GLU A 91 18.62 -16.69 -9.65
N ILE A 92 17.82 -17.08 -8.65
CA ILE A 92 16.39 -17.36 -8.81
C ILE A 92 15.66 -16.10 -9.27
N ALA A 93 15.89 -14.97 -8.59
CA ALA A 93 15.29 -13.69 -8.92
C ALA A 93 15.63 -13.24 -10.35
N GLN A 94 16.90 -13.35 -10.75
CA GLN A 94 17.32 -12.98 -12.10
C GLN A 94 16.68 -13.87 -13.17
N ALA A 95 16.60 -15.19 -12.95
CA ALA A 95 15.99 -16.11 -13.89
C ALA A 95 14.48 -15.81 -14.10
N GLY A 96 13.77 -15.48 -13.01
CA GLY A 96 12.37 -15.07 -13.07
C GLY A 96 12.18 -13.76 -13.82
N MET A 97 12.96 -12.74 -13.49
CA MET A 97 12.89 -11.41 -14.11
C MET A 97 13.18 -11.48 -15.63
N ASP A 98 14.20 -12.22 -16.04
CA ASP A 98 14.52 -12.41 -17.46
C ASP A 98 13.36 -13.10 -18.20
N PHE A 99 12.74 -14.10 -17.56
CA PHE A 99 11.61 -14.81 -18.12
C PHE A 99 10.35 -13.93 -18.22
N GLU A 100 9.99 -13.19 -17.17
CA GLU A 100 8.84 -12.29 -17.16
C GLU A 100 8.98 -11.18 -18.21
N THR A 101 10.19 -10.61 -18.34
CA THR A 101 10.49 -9.62 -19.36
C THR A 101 10.26 -10.20 -20.77
N TRP A 102 10.78 -11.39 -21.04
CA TRP A 102 10.57 -12.06 -22.32
C TRP A 102 9.09 -12.37 -22.55
N ALA A 103 8.39 -12.92 -21.55
CA ALA A 103 6.97 -13.28 -21.64
C ALA A 103 6.08 -12.06 -21.93
N SER A 104 6.35 -10.93 -21.25
CA SER A 104 5.63 -9.68 -21.47
C SER A 104 5.75 -9.18 -22.91
N VAL A 105 6.95 -9.26 -23.51
CA VAL A 105 7.16 -8.88 -24.90
C VAL A 105 6.41 -9.81 -25.87
N GLU A 106 6.48 -11.12 -25.63
CA GLU A 106 5.82 -12.10 -26.53
C GLU A 106 4.29 -12.04 -26.45
N LEU A 107 3.74 -11.73 -25.27
CA LEU A 107 2.30 -11.70 -25.02
C LEU A 107 1.64 -10.34 -25.33
N SER A 108 2.41 -9.26 -25.51
CA SER A 108 1.88 -7.90 -25.73
C SER A 108 0.90 -7.79 -26.90
N PHE A 109 1.04 -8.65 -27.92
CA PHE A 109 0.13 -8.65 -29.07
C PHE A 109 -1.32 -8.94 -28.69
N PHE A 110 -1.55 -9.67 -27.56
CA PHE A 110 -2.90 -10.00 -27.12
C PHE A 110 -3.63 -8.77 -26.58
N ASP A 111 -2.93 -7.96 -25.78
CA ASP A 111 -3.47 -6.68 -25.28
C ASP A 111 -3.74 -5.70 -26.45
N ASP A 112 -2.81 -5.60 -27.40
CA ASP A 112 -2.98 -4.78 -28.60
C ASP A 112 -4.22 -5.24 -29.41
N ALA A 113 -4.34 -6.54 -29.67
CA ALA A 113 -5.47 -7.11 -30.41
C ALA A 113 -6.81 -6.88 -29.67
N LEU A 114 -6.82 -6.98 -28.34
CA LEU A 114 -8.01 -6.73 -27.53
C LEU A 114 -8.45 -5.27 -27.60
N VAL A 115 -7.52 -4.33 -27.51
CA VAL A 115 -7.80 -2.88 -27.64
C VAL A 115 -8.29 -2.54 -29.05
N GLU A 116 -7.76 -3.18 -30.09
CA GLU A 116 -8.15 -2.98 -31.48
C GLU A 116 -9.45 -3.71 -31.89
N ALA A 117 -9.92 -4.67 -31.06
CA ALA A 117 -11.12 -5.45 -31.35
C ALA A 117 -12.36 -4.58 -31.59
N ASP A 118 -13.28 -5.05 -32.44
CA ASP A 118 -14.55 -4.38 -32.70
C ASP A 118 -15.39 -4.19 -31.42
N GLU A 119 -16.13 -3.09 -31.32
CA GLU A 119 -16.95 -2.78 -30.14
C GLU A 119 -17.95 -3.90 -29.83
N GLU A 120 -18.57 -4.49 -30.86
CA GLU A 120 -19.48 -5.64 -30.69
C GLU A 120 -18.80 -6.83 -30.02
N VAL A 121 -17.52 -7.10 -30.36
CA VAL A 121 -16.73 -8.16 -29.75
C VAL A 121 -16.46 -7.85 -28.29
N LEU A 122 -16.02 -6.62 -27.97
CA LEU A 122 -15.78 -6.19 -26.59
C LEU A 122 -17.04 -6.18 -25.74
N GLU A 123 -18.20 -5.79 -26.33
CA GLU A 123 -19.49 -5.85 -25.62
C GLU A 123 -19.87 -7.30 -25.26
N ARG A 124 -19.72 -8.24 -26.20
CA ARG A 124 -20.02 -9.65 -25.95
C ARG A 124 -19.05 -10.26 -24.93
N LEU A 125 -17.76 -9.99 -25.02
CA LEU A 125 -16.74 -10.44 -24.05
C LEU A 125 -17.03 -9.87 -22.65
N GLY A 126 -17.43 -8.60 -22.55
CA GLY A 126 -17.77 -7.94 -21.27
C GLY A 126 -19.03 -8.51 -20.60
N GLN A 127 -19.86 -9.30 -21.30
CA GLN A 127 -20.96 -10.05 -20.71
C GLN A 127 -20.53 -11.37 -20.05
N LEU A 128 -19.30 -11.82 -20.30
CA LEU A 128 -18.73 -13.01 -19.65
C LEU A 128 -18.29 -12.65 -18.22
N PRO A 129 -18.92 -13.26 -17.18
CA PRO A 129 -18.66 -12.86 -15.79
C PRO A 129 -17.18 -12.94 -15.38
N HIS A 130 -16.40 -13.80 -16.02
CA HIS A 130 -14.99 -14.04 -15.72
C HIS A 130 -14.03 -13.08 -16.43
N LEU A 131 -14.50 -12.19 -17.30
CA LEU A 131 -13.69 -11.21 -18.06
C LEU A 131 -14.07 -9.74 -17.77
N THR A 132 -14.96 -9.49 -16.83
CA THR A 132 -15.54 -8.15 -16.62
C THR A 132 -14.48 -7.09 -16.38
N PHE A 133 -13.49 -7.35 -15.53
CA PHE A 133 -12.41 -6.39 -15.26
C PHE A 133 -11.50 -6.20 -16.48
N ALA A 134 -11.03 -7.29 -17.10
CA ALA A 134 -10.15 -7.21 -18.26
C ALA A 134 -10.78 -6.39 -19.40
N ILE A 135 -12.07 -6.59 -19.65
CA ILE A 135 -12.78 -5.87 -20.72
C ILE A 135 -13.05 -4.40 -20.33
N ARG A 136 -13.34 -4.10 -19.05
CA ARG A 136 -13.45 -2.69 -18.59
C ARG A 136 -12.13 -1.96 -18.82
N GLN A 137 -11.01 -2.55 -18.42
CA GLN A 137 -9.67 -1.97 -18.61
C GLN A 137 -9.33 -1.82 -20.11
N ALA A 138 -9.64 -2.82 -20.93
CA ALA A 138 -9.44 -2.72 -22.38
C ALA A 138 -10.25 -1.57 -23.01
N LYS A 139 -11.50 -1.35 -22.58
CA LYS A 139 -12.33 -0.23 -23.05
C LYS A 139 -11.79 1.12 -22.64
N ILE A 140 -11.26 1.26 -21.40
CA ILE A 140 -10.58 2.48 -20.94
C ILE A 140 -9.38 2.76 -21.83
N LYS A 141 -8.51 1.77 -22.04
CA LYS A 141 -7.33 1.89 -22.92
C LYS A 141 -7.71 2.23 -24.37
N LYS A 142 -8.74 1.57 -24.91
CA LYS A 142 -9.24 1.77 -26.28
C LYS A 142 -9.67 3.22 -26.54
N ALA A 143 -10.33 3.85 -25.58
CA ALA A 143 -10.78 5.25 -25.71
C ALA A 143 -9.63 6.26 -25.93
N HIS A 144 -8.41 5.88 -25.52
CA HIS A 144 -7.21 6.71 -25.55
C HIS A 144 -6.04 6.07 -26.31
N TYR A 145 -6.34 5.10 -27.17
CA TYR A 145 -5.35 4.36 -27.96
C TYR A 145 -4.82 5.19 -29.11
N LEU A 146 -3.51 5.29 -29.23
CA LEU A 146 -2.84 6.14 -30.23
C LEU A 146 -2.49 5.40 -31.53
N GLY A 147 -2.81 4.11 -31.62
CA GLY A 147 -2.45 3.24 -32.73
C GLY A 147 -1.12 2.50 -32.49
N ALA A 148 -1.00 1.32 -33.08
CA ALA A 148 0.07 0.35 -32.78
C ALA A 148 1.49 0.92 -32.89
N ASP A 149 1.80 1.76 -33.89
CA ASP A 149 3.14 2.32 -34.08
C ASP A 149 3.52 3.29 -32.95
N VAL A 150 2.56 4.10 -32.47
CA VAL A 150 2.79 5.05 -31.37
C VAL A 150 2.89 4.30 -30.04
N GLU A 151 1.98 3.33 -29.78
CA GLU A 151 2.03 2.51 -28.57
C GLU A 151 3.36 1.76 -28.45
N LYS A 152 3.81 1.13 -29.54
CA LYS A 152 5.11 0.46 -29.60
C LYS A 152 6.27 1.44 -29.31
N THR A 153 6.17 2.67 -29.79
CA THR A 153 7.19 3.69 -29.52
C THR A 153 7.20 4.07 -28.04
N LEU A 154 6.01 4.28 -27.43
CA LEU A 154 5.88 4.59 -26.00
C LEU A 154 6.38 3.44 -25.14
N THR A 155 6.07 2.19 -25.50
CA THR A 155 6.57 0.99 -24.80
C THR A 155 8.11 0.93 -24.85
N ASN A 156 8.72 1.17 -26.00
CA ASN A 156 10.18 1.20 -26.14
C ASN A 156 10.84 2.34 -25.34
N LEU A 157 10.11 3.40 -25.02
CA LEU A 157 10.57 4.51 -24.17
C LEU A 157 10.30 4.27 -22.69
N GLY A 158 9.68 3.16 -22.32
CA GLY A 158 9.31 2.85 -20.95
C GLY A 158 10.44 2.98 -19.93
N GLU A 159 11.64 2.46 -20.25
CA GLU A 159 12.82 2.61 -19.38
C GLU A 159 13.22 4.10 -19.19
N VAL A 160 13.04 4.93 -20.21
CA VAL A 160 13.33 6.38 -20.12
C VAL A 160 12.31 7.08 -19.23
N PHE A 161 11.04 6.70 -19.33
CA PHE A 161 9.97 7.23 -18.46
C PHE A 161 10.13 6.77 -17.01
N TYR A 162 10.63 5.56 -16.78
CA TYR A 162 10.96 5.05 -15.44
C TYR A 162 12.23 5.69 -14.84
N GLY A 163 13.10 6.26 -15.68
CA GLY A 163 14.37 6.86 -15.27
C GLY A 163 14.29 7.81 -14.08
N PRO A 164 13.32 8.75 -13.99
CA PRO A 164 13.17 9.64 -12.84
C PRO A 164 12.99 8.90 -11.51
N GLN A 165 12.17 7.84 -11.48
CA GLN A 165 11.97 6.99 -10.31
C GLN A 165 13.23 6.22 -9.94
N ASP A 166 13.91 5.62 -10.92
CA ASP A 166 15.15 4.87 -10.70
C ASP A 166 16.26 5.76 -10.10
N ILE A 167 16.43 6.98 -10.64
CA ILE A 167 17.38 7.96 -10.10
C ILE A 167 17.03 8.34 -8.66
N TYR A 168 15.75 8.59 -8.37
CA TYR A 168 15.31 8.90 -7.01
C TYR A 168 15.56 7.74 -6.05
N THR A 169 15.24 6.51 -6.46
CA THR A 169 15.44 5.31 -5.64
C THR A 169 16.91 5.09 -5.31
N LYS A 170 17.80 5.21 -6.30
CA LYS A 170 19.26 5.10 -6.09
C LYS A 170 19.79 6.21 -5.18
N MET A 171 19.35 7.44 -5.38
CA MET A 171 19.70 8.58 -4.54
C MET A 171 19.23 8.34 -3.09
N ARG A 172 17.99 7.87 -2.88
CA ARG A 172 17.44 7.59 -1.55
C ARG A 172 18.17 6.46 -0.85
N ALA A 173 18.49 5.38 -1.55
CA ALA A 173 19.14 4.20 -0.99
C ALA A 173 20.64 4.38 -0.77
N GLY A 174 21.33 5.14 -1.65
CA GLY A 174 22.79 5.20 -1.67
C GLY A 174 23.40 6.55 -1.27
N ASP A 175 22.72 7.68 -1.55
CA ASP A 175 23.34 9.00 -1.40
C ASP A 175 22.83 9.77 -0.17
N PHE A 176 21.70 9.39 0.41
CA PHE A 176 21.16 10.07 1.59
C PHE A 176 21.96 9.70 2.84
N GLU A 177 23.03 10.46 3.09
CA GLU A 177 23.86 10.33 4.28
C GLU A 177 23.38 11.30 5.37
N MET A 178 22.98 10.74 6.52
CA MET A 178 22.66 11.46 7.74
C MET A 178 23.86 11.45 8.68
N ALA A 179 24.17 12.60 9.27
CA ALA A 179 25.27 12.68 10.22
C ALA A 179 24.89 12.01 11.55
N ASP A 180 25.86 11.31 12.16
CA ASP A 180 25.72 10.86 13.54
C ASP A 180 25.58 12.07 14.47
N PHE A 181 24.89 11.89 15.60
CA PHE A 181 24.71 12.94 16.60
C PHE A 181 24.96 12.40 18.02
N GLU A 182 25.19 13.30 18.96
CA GLU A 182 25.48 12.95 20.35
C GLU A 182 24.48 13.57 21.30
N VAL A 183 23.96 12.77 22.26
CA VAL A 183 23.12 13.21 23.38
C VAL A 183 23.66 12.55 24.65
N ASP A 184 23.90 13.34 25.69
CA ASP A 184 24.39 12.87 27.00
C ASP A 184 25.66 12.00 26.94
N GLY A 185 26.58 12.30 25.99
CA GLY A 185 27.82 11.54 25.79
C GLY A 185 27.66 10.21 25.05
N LYS A 186 26.44 9.89 24.58
CA LYS A 186 26.16 8.71 23.73
C LYS A 186 26.02 9.15 22.28
N VAL A 187 26.75 8.47 21.39
CA VAL A 187 26.67 8.68 19.95
C VAL A 187 25.53 7.83 19.38
N TYR A 188 24.67 8.47 18.60
CA TYR A 188 23.55 7.88 17.87
C TYR A 188 23.89 7.84 16.38
N LYS A 189 23.86 6.64 15.80
CA LYS A 189 23.99 6.45 14.35
C LYS A 189 22.68 6.80 13.67
N ASN A 190 22.72 7.75 12.72
CA ASN A 190 21.52 8.15 12.00
C ASN A 190 21.54 7.63 10.55
N SER A 191 20.36 7.21 10.10
CA SER A 191 20.06 6.79 8.75
C SER A 191 18.56 6.99 8.50
N PHE A 192 18.11 6.76 7.27
CA PHE A 192 16.69 6.77 6.95
C PHE A 192 15.91 5.80 7.86
N VAL A 193 16.37 4.55 7.94
CA VAL A 193 15.74 3.48 8.72
C VAL A 193 15.77 3.77 10.23
N THR A 194 16.93 4.20 10.77
CA THR A 194 17.03 4.45 12.22
C THR A 194 16.22 5.67 12.64
N TYR A 195 16.13 6.70 11.81
CA TYR A 195 15.28 7.84 12.07
C TYR A 195 13.80 7.42 12.10
N GLU A 196 13.33 6.72 11.08
CA GLU A 196 11.91 6.38 10.95
C GLU A 196 11.44 5.34 11.97
N ASN A 197 12.27 4.33 12.29
CA ASN A 197 11.83 3.23 13.15
C ASN A 197 12.15 3.44 14.64
N PHE A 198 13.13 4.31 15.00
CA PHE A 198 13.59 4.38 16.38
C PHE A 198 13.64 5.80 16.95
N TYR A 199 13.89 6.84 16.13
CA TYR A 199 14.15 8.16 16.70
C TYR A 199 12.96 9.10 16.65
N GLN A 200 12.01 8.91 15.75
CA GLN A 200 10.82 9.75 15.63
C GLN A 200 9.93 9.71 16.89
N ASN A 201 9.87 8.58 17.56
CA ASN A 201 9.09 8.35 18.79
C ASN A 201 9.95 8.12 20.03
N HIS A 202 11.26 8.43 19.98
CA HIS A 202 12.17 8.23 21.11
C HIS A 202 11.73 9.07 22.32
N GLU A 203 11.77 8.49 23.54
CA GLU A 203 11.33 9.14 24.77
C GLU A 203 12.07 10.47 25.07
N ASN A 204 13.38 10.54 24.77
CA ASN A 204 14.19 11.74 24.96
C ASN A 204 13.98 12.73 23.81
N ALA A 205 13.42 13.91 24.12
CA ALA A 205 13.14 14.97 23.17
C ALA A 205 14.40 15.47 22.42
N GLU A 206 15.57 15.54 23.10
CA GLU A 206 16.82 15.96 22.46
C GLU A 206 17.27 14.96 21.38
N VAL A 207 17.00 13.65 21.60
CA VAL A 207 17.28 12.63 20.58
C VAL A 207 16.37 12.85 19.38
N ARG A 208 15.06 13.05 19.57
CA ARG A 208 14.11 13.32 18.47
C ARG A 208 14.50 14.55 17.66
N GLU A 209 14.79 15.66 18.35
CA GLU A 209 15.16 16.93 17.71
C GLU A 209 16.46 16.80 16.90
N LYS A 210 17.51 16.24 17.49
CA LYS A 210 18.82 16.08 16.81
C LYS A 210 18.75 15.09 15.66
N ALA A 211 18.01 14.00 15.82
CA ALA A 211 17.78 13.02 14.76
C ALA A 211 17.04 13.66 13.57
N PHE A 212 15.96 14.42 13.84
CA PHE A 212 15.21 15.11 12.80
C PHE A 212 16.04 16.16 12.06
N ARG A 213 16.81 16.94 12.79
CA ARG A 213 17.74 17.93 12.20
C ARG A 213 18.77 17.26 11.30
N SER A 214 19.44 16.21 11.79
CA SER A 214 20.42 15.45 10.99
C SER A 214 19.79 14.83 9.75
N PHE A 215 18.59 14.27 9.87
CA PHE A 215 17.80 13.73 8.77
C PHE A 215 17.50 14.82 7.73
N SER A 216 16.99 15.96 8.15
CA SER A 216 16.64 17.08 7.29
C SER A 216 17.86 17.69 6.59
N GLU A 217 19.01 17.77 7.28
CA GLU A 217 20.26 18.20 6.67
C GLU A 217 20.74 17.24 5.58
N GLY A 218 20.54 15.93 5.76
CA GLY A 218 20.78 14.91 4.75
C GLY A 218 19.94 15.13 3.50
N LEU A 219 18.60 15.27 3.68
CA LEU A 219 17.66 15.57 2.59
C LEU A 219 18.04 16.86 1.84
N ARG A 220 18.37 17.92 2.58
CA ARG A 220 18.69 19.24 1.99
C ARG A 220 19.83 19.22 1.01
N LYS A 221 20.82 18.33 1.18
CA LYS A 221 21.94 18.19 0.23
C LYS A 221 21.49 17.76 -1.16
N HIS A 222 20.40 16.99 -1.24
CA HIS A 222 19.90 16.37 -2.48
C HIS A 222 18.62 16.99 -3.04
N GLN A 223 18.07 18.03 -2.39
CA GLN A 223 16.77 18.62 -2.74
C GLN A 223 16.64 19.06 -4.22
N ASN A 224 17.73 19.54 -4.81
CA ASN A 224 17.69 19.99 -6.22
C ASN A 224 17.61 18.80 -7.19
N THR A 225 18.31 17.71 -6.89
CA THR A 225 18.25 16.47 -7.70
C THR A 225 16.86 15.84 -7.57
N ALA A 226 16.36 15.70 -6.34
CA ALA A 226 15.01 15.18 -6.09
C ALA A 226 13.93 16.02 -6.79
N ALA A 227 14.03 17.36 -6.73
CA ALA A 227 13.11 18.22 -7.44
C ALA A 227 13.18 18.09 -8.97
N ALA A 228 14.37 17.87 -9.51
CA ALA A 228 14.56 17.70 -10.96
C ALA A 228 13.98 16.37 -11.45
N THR A 229 14.20 15.26 -10.70
CA THR A 229 13.62 13.96 -11.03
C THR A 229 12.09 14.00 -10.95
N TYR A 230 11.54 14.60 -9.88
CA TYR A 230 10.09 14.72 -9.72
C TYR A 230 9.46 15.62 -10.81
N LEU A 231 10.13 16.72 -11.21
CA LEU A 231 9.66 17.53 -12.33
C LEU A 231 9.63 16.74 -13.64
N ALA A 232 10.64 15.89 -13.88
CA ALA A 232 10.67 15.04 -15.07
C ALA A 232 9.52 14.04 -15.06
N GLN A 233 9.23 13.40 -13.91
CA GLN A 233 8.11 12.49 -13.73
C GLN A 233 6.77 13.17 -14.08
N VAL A 234 6.42 14.25 -13.37
CA VAL A 234 5.12 14.93 -13.53
C VAL A 234 4.95 15.48 -14.95
N LYS A 235 6.03 15.96 -15.57
CA LYS A 235 5.98 16.42 -16.98
C LYS A 235 5.79 15.28 -17.97
N SER A 236 6.40 14.12 -17.73
CA SER A 236 6.21 12.95 -18.58
C SER A 236 4.76 12.47 -18.53
N GLU A 237 4.18 12.37 -17.35
CA GLU A 237 2.78 11.98 -17.17
C GLU A 237 1.81 12.98 -17.82
N LYS A 238 2.05 14.29 -17.63
CA LYS A 238 1.26 15.34 -18.30
C LYS A 238 1.35 15.23 -19.82
N LEU A 239 2.56 15.03 -20.36
CA LEU A 239 2.76 14.88 -21.81
C LEU A 239 2.03 13.65 -22.36
N ILE A 240 2.09 12.52 -21.65
CA ILE A 240 1.38 11.31 -22.05
C ILE A 240 -0.13 11.53 -22.00
N ALA A 241 -0.64 12.18 -20.95
CA ALA A 241 -2.07 12.52 -20.83
C ALA A 241 -2.54 13.38 -22.01
N ASP A 242 -1.78 14.43 -22.38
CA ASP A 242 -2.09 15.29 -23.52
C ASP A 242 -2.05 14.53 -24.85
N MET A 243 -1.04 13.68 -25.06
CA MET A 243 -0.92 12.87 -26.27
C MET A 243 -2.09 11.90 -26.41
N ARG A 244 -2.54 11.31 -25.32
CA ARG A 244 -3.68 10.36 -25.27
C ARG A 244 -5.04 11.05 -25.31
N GLY A 245 -5.08 12.41 -25.26
CA GLY A 245 -6.30 13.18 -25.36
C GLY A 245 -7.17 13.14 -24.11
N TYR A 246 -6.57 12.95 -22.93
CA TYR A 246 -7.28 13.16 -21.67
C TYR A 246 -7.49 14.65 -21.39
N ASP A 247 -8.59 14.99 -20.71
CA ASP A 247 -8.91 16.37 -20.36
C ASP A 247 -7.90 16.98 -19.36
N SER A 248 -7.32 16.12 -18.48
CA SER A 248 -6.26 16.51 -17.55
C SER A 248 -5.33 15.35 -17.23
N VAL A 249 -4.16 15.64 -16.65
CA VAL A 249 -3.26 14.61 -16.12
C VAL A 249 -3.92 13.82 -14.98
N PHE A 250 -4.85 14.44 -14.24
CA PHE A 250 -5.60 13.74 -13.18
C PHE A 250 -6.52 12.68 -13.77
N ASP A 251 -7.26 12.99 -14.84
CA ASP A 251 -8.16 12.03 -15.49
C ASP A 251 -7.36 10.85 -16.05
N TYR A 252 -6.17 11.10 -16.60
CA TYR A 252 -5.26 10.05 -17.04
C TYR A 252 -4.84 9.13 -15.88
N LEU A 253 -4.35 9.71 -14.78
CA LEU A 253 -3.81 8.94 -13.65
C LEU A 253 -4.89 8.24 -12.81
N LEU A 254 -6.14 8.71 -12.85
CA LEU A 254 -7.28 8.10 -12.15
C LEU A 254 -8.04 7.06 -12.99
N ALA A 255 -7.86 7.05 -14.31
CA ALA A 255 -8.63 6.18 -15.20
C ALA A 255 -8.49 4.69 -14.86
N GLU A 256 -7.28 4.21 -14.61
CA GLU A 256 -7.04 2.79 -14.27
C GLU A 256 -7.55 2.42 -12.88
N GLN A 257 -7.73 3.40 -12.00
CA GLN A 257 -8.33 3.20 -10.68
C GLN A 257 -9.87 3.15 -10.73
N GLU A 258 -10.46 3.46 -11.88
CA GLU A 258 -11.90 3.53 -12.12
C GLU A 258 -12.63 4.54 -11.20
N VAL A 259 -11.98 5.68 -10.93
CA VAL A 259 -12.52 6.78 -10.12
C VAL A 259 -12.34 8.12 -10.83
N ASP A 260 -13.18 9.10 -10.48
CA ASP A 260 -13.15 10.42 -11.10
C ASP A 260 -12.41 11.46 -10.24
N ARG A 261 -12.13 12.60 -10.84
CA ARG A 261 -11.48 13.74 -10.21
C ARG A 261 -12.27 14.26 -9.00
N ALA A 262 -13.60 14.20 -9.02
CA ALA A 262 -14.43 14.68 -7.92
C ALA A 262 -14.28 13.82 -6.66
N MET A 263 -14.12 12.49 -6.83
CA MET A 263 -13.81 11.58 -5.72
C MET A 263 -12.44 11.88 -5.12
N PHE A 264 -11.42 12.07 -5.96
CA PHE A 264 -10.06 12.43 -5.53
C PHE A 264 -10.04 13.77 -4.75
N ASP A 265 -10.61 14.82 -5.32
CA ASP A 265 -10.63 16.15 -4.70
C ASP A 265 -11.42 16.15 -3.38
N ARG A 266 -12.58 15.48 -3.34
CA ARG A 266 -13.40 15.36 -2.12
C ARG A 266 -12.65 14.68 -0.99
N GLN A 267 -11.88 13.61 -1.28
CA GLN A 267 -11.07 12.89 -0.29
C GLN A 267 -10.10 13.85 0.38
N ILE A 268 -9.37 14.62 -0.39
CA ILE A 268 -8.38 15.57 0.12
C ILE A 268 -9.06 16.73 0.85
N ASP A 269 -10.08 17.34 0.25
CA ASP A 269 -10.71 18.54 0.80
C ASP A 269 -11.37 18.30 2.16
N LEU A 270 -12.11 17.20 2.31
CA LEU A 270 -12.78 16.88 3.57
C LEU A 270 -11.78 16.52 4.67
N ILE A 271 -10.74 15.77 4.36
CA ILE A 271 -9.73 15.41 5.38
C ILE A 271 -8.93 16.65 5.78
N MET A 272 -8.47 17.45 4.84
CA MET A 272 -7.76 18.70 5.12
C MET A 272 -8.57 19.68 5.93
N LYS A 273 -9.91 19.70 5.75
CA LYS A 273 -10.78 20.69 6.41
C LYS A 273 -11.45 20.17 7.67
N ASP A 274 -12.07 18.99 7.59
CA ASP A 274 -12.98 18.50 8.62
C ASP A 274 -12.28 17.53 9.60
N PHE A 275 -11.26 16.78 9.13
CA PHE A 275 -10.47 15.91 10.01
C PHE A 275 -9.28 16.63 10.67
N ALA A 276 -8.67 17.61 10.03
CA ALA A 276 -7.53 18.34 10.61
C ALA A 276 -7.78 18.83 12.05
N PRO A 277 -8.96 19.42 12.40
CA PRO A 277 -9.24 19.80 13.79
C PRO A 277 -9.26 18.62 14.77
N VAL A 278 -9.66 17.44 14.34
CA VAL A 278 -9.67 16.20 15.15
C VAL A 278 -8.23 15.74 15.42
N ALA A 279 -7.39 15.70 14.39
CA ALA A 279 -5.97 15.37 14.49
C ALA A 279 -5.22 16.38 15.39
N GLN A 280 -5.49 17.69 15.21
CA GLN A 280 -4.93 18.75 16.05
C GLN A 280 -5.32 18.58 17.52
N LYS A 281 -6.58 18.24 17.82
CA LYS A 281 -7.07 17.97 19.16
C LYS A 281 -6.33 16.81 19.80
N PHE A 282 -6.11 15.72 19.06
CA PHE A 282 -5.35 14.58 19.54
C PHE A 282 -3.90 14.94 19.86
N LEU A 283 -3.18 15.62 18.95
CA LEU A 283 -1.77 15.99 19.18
C LEU A 283 -1.61 17.02 20.32
N LYS A 284 -2.54 17.95 20.49
CA LYS A 284 -2.56 18.86 21.66
C LYS A 284 -2.71 18.06 22.96
N HIS A 285 -3.49 16.98 22.94
CA HIS A 285 -3.62 16.09 24.08
C HIS A 285 -2.34 15.29 24.34
N VAL A 286 -1.70 14.73 23.29
CA VAL A 286 -0.40 14.05 23.39
C VAL A 286 0.66 14.99 23.98
N ALA A 287 0.73 16.22 23.51
CA ALA A 287 1.63 17.24 24.05
C ALA A 287 1.40 17.48 25.54
N LYS A 288 0.14 17.64 25.95
CA LYS A 288 -0.24 17.87 27.36
C LYS A 288 0.19 16.70 28.26
N VAL A 289 -0.10 15.44 27.85
CA VAL A 289 0.23 14.23 28.63
C VAL A 289 1.74 14.07 28.77
N ASN A 290 2.49 14.37 27.70
CA ASN A 290 3.96 14.30 27.70
C ASN A 290 4.64 15.56 28.28
N GLY A 291 3.89 16.53 28.79
CA GLY A 291 4.44 17.74 29.42
C GLY A 291 5.17 18.68 28.45
N LEU A 292 4.85 18.64 27.15
CA LEU A 292 5.42 19.53 26.15
C LEU A 292 4.69 20.86 26.14
N GLU A 293 5.43 21.97 26.26
CA GLU A 293 4.87 23.33 26.13
C GLU A 293 4.42 23.59 24.67
N LYS A 294 5.13 22.99 23.71
CA LYS A 294 4.92 23.14 22.29
C LYS A 294 5.31 21.85 21.59
N MET A 295 4.49 21.37 20.66
CA MET A 295 4.82 20.25 19.81
C MET A 295 5.51 20.74 18.55
N THR A 296 6.72 20.24 18.27
CA THR A 296 7.44 20.48 17.02
C THR A 296 7.18 19.35 16.04
N PHE A 297 7.60 19.53 14.77
CA PHE A 297 7.51 18.45 13.80
C PHE A 297 8.41 17.25 14.12
N ALA A 298 9.44 17.42 14.97
CA ALA A 298 10.23 16.30 15.50
C ALA A 298 9.46 15.45 16.53
N ASP A 299 8.38 15.98 17.11
CA ASP A 299 7.61 15.35 18.20
C ASP A 299 6.26 14.75 17.74
N TRP A 300 5.80 15.04 16.52
CA TRP A 300 4.42 14.76 16.09
C TRP A 300 4.03 13.28 16.05
N LYS A 301 5.02 12.37 16.06
CA LYS A 301 4.83 10.91 16.15
C LYS A 301 5.06 10.36 17.57
N LEU A 302 5.17 11.22 18.58
CA LEU A 302 5.35 10.77 19.94
C LEU A 302 4.14 9.99 20.44
N ASP A 303 4.40 8.84 21.05
CA ASP A 303 3.37 8.00 21.65
C ASP A 303 2.68 8.70 22.83
N LEU A 304 1.40 8.45 22.99
CA LEU A 304 0.63 8.95 24.12
C LEU A 304 1.12 8.34 25.45
N ASP A 305 1.53 7.07 25.42
CA ASP A 305 2.01 6.31 26.59
C ASP A 305 3.12 5.34 26.21
N SER A 306 4.31 5.84 25.95
CA SER A 306 5.48 5.04 25.55
C SER A 306 5.92 4.00 26.60
N ALA A 307 5.48 4.16 27.87
CA ALA A 307 5.80 3.21 28.96
C ALA A 307 4.92 1.93 28.90
N LEU A 308 3.80 1.95 28.19
CA LEU A 308 2.92 0.81 28.02
C LEU A 308 3.19 0.18 26.63
N ASN A 309 4.14 -0.74 26.58
CA ASN A 309 4.48 -1.47 25.35
C ASN A 309 4.73 -2.94 25.73
N PRO A 310 3.69 -3.77 25.80
CA PRO A 310 3.82 -5.16 26.19
C PRO A 310 4.63 -5.96 25.16
N ASP A 311 5.49 -6.87 25.65
CA ASP A 311 6.12 -7.86 24.79
C ASP A 311 5.06 -8.88 24.35
N VAL A 312 5.06 -9.26 23.08
CA VAL A 312 4.13 -10.21 22.47
C VAL A 312 4.92 -11.32 21.80
N THR A 313 4.58 -12.58 22.09
CA THR A 313 5.15 -13.72 21.36
C THR A 313 4.38 -13.98 20.06
N ILE A 314 4.98 -14.75 19.12
CA ILE A 314 4.29 -15.17 17.89
C ILE A 314 3.02 -15.96 18.20
N ASP A 315 3.05 -16.81 19.23
CA ASP A 315 1.86 -17.58 19.65
C ASP A 315 0.76 -16.67 20.24
N ASP A 316 1.14 -15.66 21.04
CA ASP A 316 0.17 -14.66 21.53
C ASP A 316 -0.42 -13.85 20.37
N ALA A 317 0.38 -13.52 19.37
CA ALA A 317 -0.07 -12.80 18.16
C ALA A 317 -1.07 -13.66 17.37
N TYR A 318 -0.80 -14.96 17.19
CA TYR A 318 -1.76 -15.88 16.58
C TYR A 318 -3.11 -15.84 17.31
N ASP A 319 -3.09 -15.96 18.62
CA ASP A 319 -4.29 -15.91 19.44
C ASP A 319 -5.04 -14.57 19.30
N LEU A 320 -4.32 -13.45 19.26
CA LEU A 320 -4.89 -12.12 19.08
C LEU A 320 -5.55 -11.99 17.69
N VAL A 321 -4.87 -12.41 16.63
CA VAL A 321 -5.41 -12.40 15.26
C VAL A 321 -6.70 -13.22 15.21
N MET A 322 -6.69 -14.47 15.67
CA MET A 322 -7.85 -15.35 15.58
C MET A 322 -9.06 -14.85 16.38
N LYS A 323 -8.83 -14.25 17.55
CA LYS A 323 -9.90 -13.64 18.36
C LYS A 323 -10.44 -12.36 17.73
N SER A 324 -9.59 -11.58 17.10
CA SER A 324 -9.97 -10.32 16.43
C SER A 324 -10.82 -10.57 15.20
N VAL A 325 -10.50 -11.57 14.38
CA VAL A 325 -11.25 -11.87 13.14
C VAL A 325 -12.50 -12.74 13.36
N ALA A 326 -12.71 -13.27 14.58
CA ALA A 326 -13.86 -14.11 14.90
C ALA A 326 -15.23 -13.50 14.53
N PRO A 327 -15.47 -12.17 14.63
CA PRO A 327 -16.73 -11.57 14.19
C PRO A 327 -17.05 -11.75 12.70
N LEU A 328 -16.07 -12.06 11.85
CA LEU A 328 -16.27 -12.36 10.42
C LEU A 328 -16.83 -13.78 10.18
N GLY A 329 -16.93 -14.60 11.23
CA GLY A 329 -17.54 -15.90 11.16
C GLY A 329 -16.58 -17.04 10.86
N GLU A 330 -17.15 -18.27 10.87
CA GLU A 330 -16.37 -19.51 10.80
C GLU A 330 -15.67 -19.70 9.43
N GLU A 331 -16.26 -19.22 8.35
CA GLU A 331 -15.68 -19.32 7.00
C GLU A 331 -14.34 -18.57 6.93
N TYR A 332 -14.31 -17.31 7.37
CA TYR A 332 -13.09 -16.49 7.38
C TYR A 332 -12.06 -17.04 8.37
N SER A 333 -12.47 -17.30 9.61
CA SER A 333 -11.56 -17.79 10.65
C SER A 333 -10.87 -19.11 10.27
N ARG A 334 -11.58 -20.03 9.60
CA ARG A 334 -11.02 -21.30 9.16
C ARG A 334 -9.92 -21.12 8.11
N GLU A 335 -10.14 -20.25 7.12
CA GLU A 335 -9.14 -20.00 6.08
C GLU A 335 -7.90 -19.31 6.66
N ILE A 336 -8.10 -18.30 7.52
CA ILE A 336 -6.98 -17.58 8.14
C ILE A 336 -6.18 -18.48 9.10
N ALA A 337 -6.82 -19.36 9.88
CA ALA A 337 -6.12 -20.25 10.81
C ALA A 337 -4.99 -21.08 10.16
N ARG A 338 -5.04 -21.28 8.85
CA ARG A 338 -4.05 -22.04 8.08
C ARG A 338 -2.66 -21.38 8.07
N TYR A 339 -2.56 -20.06 8.24
CA TYR A 339 -1.27 -19.37 8.14
C TYR A 339 -0.22 -19.87 9.13
N GLN A 340 -0.64 -20.32 10.31
CA GLN A 340 0.26 -20.87 11.31
C GLN A 340 0.75 -22.27 10.95
N THR A 341 -0.14 -23.14 10.48
CA THR A 341 0.18 -24.56 10.22
C THR A 341 0.84 -24.78 8.85
N GLU A 342 0.57 -23.92 7.89
CA GLU A 342 1.09 -24.00 6.53
C GLU A 342 2.29 -23.05 6.29
N ARG A 343 2.77 -22.40 7.36
CA ARG A 343 3.97 -21.55 7.33
C ARG A 343 3.94 -20.48 6.24
N TRP A 344 2.85 -19.69 6.21
CA TRP A 344 2.72 -18.60 5.24
C TRP A 344 3.62 -17.41 5.56
N VAL A 345 3.97 -17.21 6.85
CA VAL A 345 4.61 -16.01 7.36
C VAL A 345 6.10 -16.25 7.61
N ASP A 346 6.93 -15.36 7.09
CA ASP A 346 8.34 -15.26 7.40
C ASP A 346 8.55 -14.21 8.50
N PHE A 347 8.68 -14.66 9.74
CA PHE A 347 8.82 -13.81 10.93
C PHE A 347 10.26 -13.36 11.20
N ALA A 348 11.27 -14.06 10.67
CA ALA A 348 12.65 -13.86 11.03
C ALA A 348 13.13 -12.42 10.80
N ALA A 349 13.62 -11.76 11.84
CA ALA A 349 14.30 -10.46 11.74
C ALA A 349 15.81 -10.71 11.53
N ASN A 350 16.19 -11.18 10.34
CA ASN A 350 17.56 -11.57 10.04
C ASN A 350 18.35 -10.50 9.29
N GLU A 351 19.68 -10.68 9.27
CA GLU A 351 20.59 -9.88 8.45
C GLU A 351 20.27 -10.07 6.97
N GLY A 352 20.33 -9.00 6.18
CA GLY A 352 20.09 -9.03 4.73
C GLY A 352 18.64 -9.06 4.27
N LYS A 353 17.67 -9.13 5.20
CA LYS A 353 16.23 -9.13 4.90
C LYS A 353 15.72 -7.74 4.51
N ASP A 354 14.71 -7.70 3.66
CA ASP A 354 13.99 -6.47 3.31
C ASP A 354 13.33 -5.82 4.54
N SER A 355 13.16 -4.52 4.48
CA SER A 355 12.50 -3.75 5.54
C SER A 355 11.00 -3.65 5.28
N GLY A 356 10.19 -3.73 6.32
CA GLY A 356 8.74 -3.64 6.24
C GLY A 356 8.05 -4.99 6.20
N GLY A 357 6.80 -5.01 5.73
CA GLY A 357 5.97 -6.19 5.54
C GLY A 357 5.26 -6.12 4.18
N TYR A 358 4.90 -7.27 3.65
CA TYR A 358 4.01 -7.40 2.50
C TYR A 358 3.31 -8.76 2.50
N ALA A 359 2.17 -8.83 1.82
CA ALA A 359 1.52 -10.09 1.45
C ALA A 359 1.66 -10.34 -0.06
N ALA A 360 2.08 -11.55 -0.44
CA ALA A 360 2.21 -12.00 -1.81
C ALA A 360 1.06 -12.95 -2.18
N ASP A 361 0.57 -12.83 -3.42
CA ASP A 361 -0.61 -13.52 -3.92
C ASP A 361 -0.30 -14.42 -5.14
N PRO A 362 0.25 -15.60 -4.94
CA PRO A 362 0.29 -16.60 -6.03
C PRO A 362 -1.11 -17.19 -6.22
N TYR A 363 -1.78 -16.81 -7.30
CA TYR A 363 -3.19 -17.14 -7.57
C TYR A 363 -3.54 -18.61 -7.30
N ARG A 364 -4.55 -18.84 -6.44
CA ARG A 364 -5.04 -20.16 -6.00
C ARG A 364 -4.01 -21.04 -5.29
N VAL A 365 -2.91 -20.46 -4.83
CA VAL A 365 -2.07 -21.01 -3.79
C VAL A 365 -2.41 -20.27 -2.51
N HIS A 366 -1.87 -20.63 -1.37
CA HIS A 366 -2.04 -19.78 -0.20
C HIS A 366 -1.15 -18.53 -0.30
N PRO A 367 -1.56 -17.40 0.28
CA PRO A 367 -0.73 -16.19 0.34
C PRO A 367 0.55 -16.42 1.14
N TYR A 368 1.53 -15.57 0.92
CA TYR A 368 2.76 -15.51 1.70
C TYR A 368 2.94 -14.13 2.30
N VAL A 369 3.42 -14.06 3.53
CA VAL A 369 3.64 -12.80 4.25
C VAL A 369 5.10 -12.68 4.63
N LEU A 370 5.73 -11.57 4.29
CA LEU A 370 7.04 -11.18 4.81
C LEU A 370 6.83 -10.16 5.93
N MET A 371 7.52 -10.34 7.05
CA MET A 371 7.65 -9.33 8.10
C MET A 371 8.92 -9.56 8.92
N SER A 372 9.27 -8.59 9.77
CA SER A 372 10.38 -8.72 10.72
C SER A 372 9.85 -8.62 12.14
N TRP A 373 9.76 -9.75 12.83
CA TRP A 373 9.17 -9.83 14.17
C TRP A 373 10.15 -9.32 15.24
N THR A 374 9.74 -8.34 16.02
CA THR A 374 10.51 -7.75 17.12
C THR A 374 9.88 -7.98 18.50
N GLY A 375 8.69 -8.56 18.55
CA GLY A 375 7.95 -8.88 19.76
C GLY A 375 7.15 -7.71 20.34
N ARG A 376 6.73 -6.76 19.49
CA ARG A 376 5.99 -5.56 19.88
C ARG A 376 4.53 -5.63 19.42
N MET A 377 3.65 -4.83 20.04
CA MET A 377 2.26 -4.73 19.61
C MET A 377 2.14 -4.19 18.17
N SER A 378 3.03 -3.32 17.74
CA SER A 378 3.10 -2.86 16.34
C SER A 378 3.32 -4.00 15.35
N ASP A 379 4.06 -5.05 15.73
CA ASP A 379 4.24 -6.22 14.86
C ASP A 379 2.94 -7.02 14.74
N VAL A 380 2.09 -7.03 15.78
CA VAL A 380 0.75 -7.64 15.71
C VAL A 380 -0.14 -6.87 14.77
N TYR A 381 -0.08 -5.52 14.77
CA TYR A 381 -0.80 -4.69 13.80
C TYR A 381 -0.32 -4.95 12.38
N THR A 382 0.99 -5.05 12.15
CA THR A 382 1.56 -5.44 10.85
C THR A 382 1.08 -6.83 10.43
N LEU A 383 1.16 -7.82 11.32
CA LEU A 383 0.71 -9.19 11.03
C LEU A 383 -0.76 -9.22 10.61
N ILE A 384 -1.64 -8.61 11.39
CA ILE A 384 -3.09 -8.65 11.11
C ILE A 384 -3.46 -7.83 9.86
N HIS A 385 -2.67 -6.80 9.52
CA HIS A 385 -2.73 -6.07 8.26
C HIS A 385 -2.48 -7.02 7.09
N GLU A 386 -1.32 -7.69 7.08
CA GLU A 386 -0.96 -8.61 5.99
C GLU A 386 -1.90 -9.82 5.91
N ILE A 387 -2.42 -10.28 7.05
CA ILE A 387 -3.47 -11.30 7.08
C ILE A 387 -4.80 -10.78 6.50
N GLY A 388 -5.06 -9.48 6.57
CA GLY A 388 -6.20 -8.84 5.90
C GLY A 388 -6.10 -8.94 4.39
N HIS A 389 -4.93 -8.63 3.81
CA HIS A 389 -4.63 -8.87 2.40
C HIS A 389 -4.72 -10.35 2.06
N SER A 390 -4.14 -11.23 2.88
CA SER A 390 -4.22 -12.69 2.69
C SER A 390 -5.67 -13.19 2.64
N GLY A 391 -6.52 -12.68 3.51
CA GLY A 391 -7.95 -12.98 3.48
C GLY A 391 -8.61 -12.53 2.17
N GLN A 392 -8.31 -11.33 1.71
CA GLN A 392 -8.82 -10.83 0.44
C GLN A 392 -8.40 -11.73 -0.73
N PHE A 393 -7.12 -12.08 -0.83
CA PHE A 393 -6.60 -12.95 -1.89
C PHE A 393 -7.31 -14.30 -1.90
N ILE A 394 -7.41 -14.98 -0.76
CA ILE A 394 -8.08 -16.29 -0.65
C ILE A 394 -9.55 -16.20 -1.10
N PHE A 395 -10.27 -15.19 -0.62
CA PHE A 395 -11.70 -15.08 -0.94
C PHE A 395 -11.93 -14.65 -2.39
N SER A 396 -11.08 -13.80 -2.94
CA SER A 396 -11.15 -13.40 -4.33
C SER A 396 -10.79 -14.56 -5.26
N ASP A 397 -9.65 -15.20 -5.10
CA ASP A 397 -9.15 -16.27 -5.95
C ASP A 397 -10.07 -17.48 -6.01
N ASN A 398 -10.69 -17.82 -4.88
CA ASN A 398 -11.64 -18.92 -4.81
C ASN A 398 -12.97 -18.63 -5.50
N ASN A 399 -13.31 -17.35 -5.76
CA ASN A 399 -14.61 -16.94 -6.29
C ASN A 399 -14.51 -16.24 -7.66
N GLN A 400 -13.32 -15.83 -8.09
CA GLN A 400 -13.11 -15.11 -9.33
C GLN A 400 -12.16 -15.87 -10.27
N SER A 401 -12.20 -15.53 -11.56
CA SER A 401 -11.14 -15.88 -12.51
C SER A 401 -9.87 -15.10 -12.20
N TYR A 402 -8.75 -15.51 -12.76
CA TYR A 402 -7.50 -14.77 -12.65
C TYR A 402 -7.66 -13.29 -13.04
N PHE A 403 -8.39 -13.01 -14.13
CA PHE A 403 -8.60 -11.65 -14.63
C PHE A 403 -9.43 -10.74 -13.71
N ASN A 404 -10.24 -11.32 -12.84
CA ASN A 404 -11.08 -10.59 -11.90
C ASN A 404 -10.59 -10.71 -10.44
N ALA A 405 -9.50 -11.42 -10.18
CA ALA A 405 -9.07 -11.70 -8.81
C ALA A 405 -8.62 -10.45 -8.07
N HIS A 406 -7.85 -9.59 -8.72
CA HIS A 406 -7.30 -8.39 -8.08
C HIS A 406 -8.32 -7.26 -8.02
N MET A 407 -8.50 -6.70 -6.82
CA MET A 407 -9.34 -5.51 -6.63
C MET A 407 -8.63 -4.24 -7.11
N SER A 408 -9.42 -3.16 -7.33
CA SER A 408 -8.87 -1.86 -7.69
C SER A 408 -7.89 -1.33 -6.64
N THR A 409 -6.79 -0.75 -7.09
CA THR A 409 -5.81 -0.07 -6.22
C THR A 409 -6.41 1.07 -5.40
N TYR A 410 -7.55 1.63 -5.81
CA TYR A 410 -8.28 2.64 -5.06
C TYR A 410 -8.59 2.21 -3.61
N TYR A 411 -8.86 0.94 -3.36
CA TYR A 411 -9.21 0.43 -2.04
C TYR A 411 -8.51 -0.88 -1.66
N VAL A 412 -7.36 -1.15 -2.26
CA VAL A 412 -6.56 -2.35 -1.97
C VAL A 412 -6.22 -2.48 -0.49
N GLU A 413 -6.10 -1.36 0.23
CA GLU A 413 -5.84 -1.33 1.67
C GLU A 413 -7.10 -1.48 2.55
N ALA A 414 -8.27 -1.64 1.96
CA ALA A 414 -9.48 -1.79 2.77
C ALA A 414 -9.52 -3.10 3.57
N PRO A 415 -9.15 -4.28 3.03
CA PRO A 415 -9.14 -5.53 3.79
C PRO A 415 -8.11 -5.55 4.92
N SER A 416 -6.91 -5.02 4.68
CA SER A 416 -5.83 -4.96 5.67
C SER A 416 -6.19 -4.07 6.85
N THR A 417 -6.58 -2.83 6.58
CA THR A 417 -6.97 -1.86 7.61
C THR A 417 -8.28 -2.23 8.32
N PHE A 418 -9.18 -2.94 7.66
CA PHE A 418 -10.36 -3.51 8.33
C PHE A 418 -9.98 -4.51 9.44
N ASN A 419 -9.02 -5.39 9.17
CA ASN A 419 -8.53 -6.32 10.17
C ASN A 419 -7.83 -5.61 11.34
N GLU A 420 -7.10 -4.51 11.09
CA GLU A 420 -6.54 -3.68 12.16
C GLU A 420 -7.64 -3.06 13.05
N LEU A 421 -8.76 -2.63 12.45
CA LEU A 421 -9.92 -2.13 13.21
C LEU A 421 -10.53 -3.24 14.08
N LEU A 422 -10.59 -4.47 13.60
CA LEU A 422 -11.06 -5.61 14.40
C LEU A 422 -10.12 -5.89 15.57
N LEU A 423 -8.80 -5.81 15.37
CA LEU A 423 -7.81 -5.96 16.45
C LEU A 423 -8.01 -4.88 17.53
N SER A 424 -8.12 -3.63 17.10
CA SER A 424 -8.33 -2.51 18.01
C SER A 424 -9.64 -2.64 18.80
N ASP A 425 -10.72 -3.07 18.15
CA ASP A 425 -12.01 -3.32 18.79
C ASP A 425 -11.91 -4.46 19.83
N TYR A 426 -11.23 -5.55 19.46
CA TYR A 426 -11.01 -6.67 20.38
C TYR A 426 -10.20 -6.24 21.61
N LEU A 427 -9.09 -5.53 21.42
CA LEU A 427 -8.22 -5.06 22.51
C LEU A 427 -8.97 -4.08 23.44
N GLU A 428 -9.73 -3.12 22.89
CA GLU A 428 -10.53 -2.18 23.67
C GLU A 428 -11.53 -2.90 24.61
N HIS A 429 -12.20 -3.93 24.09
CA HIS A 429 -13.21 -4.67 24.85
C HIS A 429 -12.65 -5.75 25.78
N GLN A 430 -11.42 -6.19 25.55
CA GLN A 430 -10.75 -7.18 26.40
C GLN A 430 -10.32 -6.61 27.76
N PHE A 431 -10.03 -5.32 27.82
CA PHE A 431 -9.48 -4.67 29.00
C PHE A 431 -10.56 -4.00 29.85
N ASP A 432 -10.40 -4.06 31.18
CA ASP A 432 -11.20 -3.29 32.14
C ASP A 432 -10.48 -2.00 32.58
N ASP A 433 -9.14 -2.01 32.57
CA ASP A 433 -8.29 -0.89 32.99
C ASP A 433 -8.35 0.28 31.97
N PRO A 434 -8.69 1.50 32.40
CA PRO A 434 -8.74 2.69 31.54
C PRO A 434 -7.44 2.97 30.77
N ARG A 435 -6.28 2.68 31.37
CA ARG A 435 -4.97 2.88 30.71
C ARG A 435 -4.81 1.93 29.52
N GLN A 436 -5.21 0.68 29.68
CA GLN A 436 -5.13 -0.33 28.59
C GLN A 436 -6.17 -0.04 27.50
N LYS A 437 -7.38 0.42 27.84
CA LYS A 437 -8.37 0.87 26.85
C LYS A 437 -7.86 2.08 26.06
N ARG A 438 -7.28 3.06 26.76
CA ARG A 438 -6.64 4.21 26.12
C ARG A 438 -5.52 3.80 25.17
N PHE A 439 -4.70 2.84 25.57
CA PHE A 439 -3.64 2.26 24.73
C PHE A 439 -4.22 1.67 23.44
N ALA A 440 -5.25 0.82 23.51
CA ALA A 440 -5.88 0.22 22.33
C ALA A 440 -6.44 1.29 21.37
N LEU A 441 -7.10 2.33 21.89
CA LEU A 441 -7.64 3.43 21.08
C LEU A 441 -6.53 4.34 20.51
N ALA A 442 -5.45 4.58 21.25
CA ALA A 442 -4.32 5.35 20.76
C ALA A 442 -3.63 4.62 19.59
N HIS A 443 -3.40 3.31 19.72
CA HIS A 443 -2.84 2.48 18.63
C HIS A 443 -3.76 2.42 17.41
N ARG A 444 -5.09 2.38 17.58
CA ARG A 444 -6.03 2.56 16.46
C ARG A 444 -5.74 3.83 15.69
N LEU A 445 -5.49 4.94 16.38
CA LEU A 445 -5.17 6.21 15.70
C LEU A 445 -3.76 6.19 15.10
N THR A 446 -2.74 5.81 15.88
CA THR A 446 -1.33 5.97 15.48
C THR A 446 -0.90 4.94 14.44
N ASP A 447 -1.30 3.68 14.58
CA ASP A 447 -0.87 2.61 13.69
C ASP A 447 -1.75 2.52 12.44
N THR A 448 -3.08 2.63 12.58
CA THR A 448 -4.00 2.50 11.45
C THR A 448 -4.22 3.82 10.71
N TYR A 449 -4.60 4.92 11.42
CA TYR A 449 -5.05 6.14 10.73
C TYR A 449 -3.94 7.17 10.49
N PHE A 450 -2.95 7.30 11.38
CA PHE A 450 -1.94 8.35 11.23
C PHE A 450 -1.14 8.21 9.93
N HIS A 451 -0.74 6.99 9.59
CA HIS A 451 -0.04 6.74 8.35
C HIS A 451 -0.92 7.01 7.13
N ASN A 452 -2.08 6.38 7.10
CA ASN A 452 -2.97 6.35 5.94
C ASN A 452 -3.77 7.65 5.77
N PHE A 453 -4.28 8.23 6.86
CA PHE A 453 -5.20 9.38 6.84
C PHE A 453 -4.52 10.73 7.06
N ILE A 454 -3.24 10.74 7.47
CA ILE A 454 -2.46 11.96 7.64
C ILE A 454 -1.25 11.94 6.72
N THR A 455 -0.27 11.03 6.93
CA THR A 455 0.99 11.08 6.18
C THR A 455 0.73 11.04 4.68
N HIS A 456 0.06 10.00 4.19
CA HIS A 456 -0.20 9.83 2.76
C HIS A 456 -1.21 10.81 2.19
N LEU A 457 -2.15 11.29 3.02
CA LEU A 457 -3.06 12.31 2.55
C LEU A 457 -2.39 13.68 2.37
N LEU A 458 -1.49 14.08 3.27
CA LEU A 458 -0.73 15.31 3.11
C LEU A 458 0.18 15.25 1.88
N GLU A 459 0.71 14.05 1.56
CA GLU A 459 1.39 13.78 0.29
C GLU A 459 0.45 13.96 -0.91
N ALA A 460 -0.76 13.43 -0.86
CA ALA A 460 -1.75 13.59 -1.91
C ALA A 460 -2.17 15.06 -2.09
N ALA A 461 -2.35 15.80 -1.00
CA ALA A 461 -2.63 17.24 -1.02
C ALA A 461 -1.47 18.03 -1.65
N PHE A 462 -0.23 17.65 -1.34
CA PHE A 462 0.96 18.19 -1.97
C PHE A 462 0.99 17.85 -3.47
N GLN A 463 0.80 16.59 -3.86
CA GLN A 463 0.74 16.16 -5.25
C GLN A 463 -0.32 16.93 -6.04
N ARG A 464 -1.53 17.08 -5.49
CA ARG A 464 -2.60 17.86 -6.13
C ARG A 464 -2.15 19.28 -6.48
N LYS A 465 -1.49 19.98 -5.54
CA LYS A 465 -0.96 21.34 -5.81
C LYS A 465 0.15 21.34 -6.88
N VAL A 466 1.01 20.31 -6.88
CA VAL A 466 2.10 20.18 -7.87
C VAL A 466 1.55 19.89 -9.27
N TYR A 467 0.65 18.93 -9.41
CA TYR A 467 0.04 18.59 -10.70
C TYR A 467 -0.81 19.74 -11.23
N THR A 468 -1.56 20.44 -10.38
CA THR A 468 -2.30 21.64 -10.78
C THR A 468 -1.36 22.71 -11.33
N LEU A 469 -0.23 22.95 -10.67
CA LEU A 469 0.77 23.91 -11.16
C LEU A 469 1.28 23.55 -12.57
N ILE A 470 1.51 22.26 -12.83
CA ILE A 470 1.97 21.78 -14.15
C ILE A 470 0.85 21.87 -15.20
N GLU A 471 -0.40 21.53 -14.84
CA GLU A 471 -1.57 21.72 -15.72
C GLU A 471 -1.73 23.17 -16.17
N GLU A 472 -1.48 24.13 -15.30
CA GLU A 472 -1.52 25.56 -15.58
C GLU A 472 -0.29 26.07 -16.39
N GLY A 473 0.59 25.18 -16.84
CA GLY A 473 1.79 25.50 -17.60
C GLY A 473 2.95 26.04 -16.75
N GLY A 474 2.88 25.88 -15.42
CA GLY A 474 3.93 26.28 -14.51
C GLY A 474 5.12 25.32 -14.49
N THR A 475 6.05 25.60 -13.59
CA THR A 475 7.23 24.75 -13.32
C THR A 475 7.67 24.92 -11.88
N PHE A 476 8.50 24.01 -11.39
CA PHE A 476 9.02 24.07 -10.04
C PHE A 476 10.49 23.63 -9.94
N GLY A 477 11.11 24.02 -8.85
CA GLY A 477 12.36 23.49 -8.32
C GLY A 477 12.20 23.27 -6.81
N ALA A 478 13.27 22.90 -6.13
CA ALA A 478 13.23 22.55 -4.71
C ALA A 478 12.55 23.61 -3.82
N SER A 479 12.90 24.90 -3.99
CA SER A 479 12.31 25.98 -3.19
C SER A 479 10.79 26.06 -3.33
N LYS A 480 10.23 25.84 -4.54
CA LYS A 480 8.79 25.84 -4.76
C LYS A 480 8.13 24.64 -4.10
N LEU A 481 8.73 23.45 -4.21
CA LEU A 481 8.23 22.23 -3.55
C LEU A 481 8.25 22.38 -2.03
N ASN A 482 9.35 22.89 -1.44
CA ASN A 482 9.43 23.18 -0.01
C ASN A 482 8.31 24.14 0.42
N SER A 483 8.05 25.21 -0.37
CA SER A 483 6.95 26.15 -0.08
C SER A 483 5.57 25.48 -0.11
N ILE A 484 5.31 24.63 -1.10
CA ILE A 484 4.03 23.89 -1.23
C ILE A 484 3.86 22.91 -0.06
N MET A 485 4.90 22.16 0.31
CA MET A 485 4.82 21.24 1.44
C MET A 485 4.61 21.97 2.75
N LYS A 486 5.34 23.07 2.98
CA LYS A 486 5.16 23.90 4.18
C LYS A 486 3.74 24.47 4.28
N GLU A 487 3.16 24.90 3.17
CA GLU A 487 1.77 25.36 3.10
C GLU A 487 0.79 24.24 3.49
N VAL A 488 0.93 23.05 2.90
CA VAL A 488 0.07 21.88 3.19
C VAL A 488 0.16 21.48 4.68
N LEU A 489 1.37 21.36 5.21
CA LEU A 489 1.59 21.02 6.62
C LEU A 489 1.02 22.09 7.57
N THR A 490 1.22 23.37 7.26
CA THR A 490 0.72 24.48 8.07
C THR A 490 -0.81 24.56 8.05
N GLU A 491 -1.43 24.33 6.87
CA GLU A 491 -2.87 24.30 6.71
C GLU A 491 -3.50 23.17 7.55
N PHE A 492 -2.91 21.98 7.54
CA PHE A 492 -3.44 20.83 8.27
C PHE A 492 -3.20 20.93 9.79
N TRP A 493 -1.98 21.27 10.20
CA TRP A 493 -1.60 21.23 11.62
C TRP A 493 -1.96 22.49 12.40
N GLY A 494 -2.22 23.62 11.73
CA GLY A 494 -2.56 24.88 12.38
C GLY A 494 -1.56 25.29 13.45
N ASP A 495 -2.03 25.49 14.68
CA ASP A 495 -1.22 25.80 15.86
C ASP A 495 -0.84 24.57 16.71
N ALA A 496 -1.28 23.36 16.31
CA ALA A 496 -1.01 22.15 17.07
C ALA A 496 0.43 21.66 16.92
N VAL A 497 1.07 21.89 15.78
CA VAL A 497 2.46 21.51 15.51
C VAL A 497 3.21 22.67 14.87
N GLU A 498 4.40 22.97 15.35
CA GLU A 498 5.27 23.97 14.73
C GLU A 498 5.90 23.42 13.47
N ILE A 499 5.63 24.07 12.33
CA ILE A 499 6.14 23.69 11.01
C ILE A 499 7.28 24.63 10.64
N ASP A 500 8.50 24.12 10.68
CA ASP A 500 9.72 24.81 10.30
C ASP A 500 10.13 24.54 8.83
N ASP A 501 11.31 24.99 8.44
CA ASP A 501 11.85 24.77 7.09
C ASP A 501 12.42 23.35 6.91
N ASP A 502 12.67 22.63 7.99
CA ASP A 502 13.11 21.25 7.96
C ASP A 502 11.92 20.30 7.70
N ALA A 503 10.77 20.57 8.34
CA ALA A 503 9.52 19.87 8.05
C ALA A 503 9.12 19.99 6.56
N ALA A 504 9.39 21.13 5.94
CA ALA A 504 9.11 21.38 4.53
C ALA A 504 9.89 20.46 3.56
N LEU A 505 10.97 19.81 3.99
CA LEU A 505 11.75 18.86 3.16
C LEU A 505 11.15 17.47 3.10
N THR A 506 10.15 17.17 3.91
CA THR A 506 9.59 15.81 4.03
C THR A 506 8.90 15.28 2.78
N TRP A 507 8.60 16.15 1.79
CA TRP A 507 8.17 15.70 0.46
C TRP A 507 9.22 14.77 -0.21
N MET A 508 10.50 14.83 0.19
CA MET A 508 11.54 13.99 -0.38
C MET A 508 11.57 12.56 0.19
N ARG A 509 10.73 12.24 1.17
CA ARG A 509 10.77 10.94 1.86
C ARG A 509 10.16 9.80 1.06
N GLN A 510 9.15 10.07 0.24
CA GLN A 510 8.25 9.06 -0.30
C GLN A 510 8.48 8.79 -1.78
N SER A 511 8.62 7.52 -2.12
CA SER A 511 8.68 7.04 -3.51
C SER A 511 7.31 7.10 -4.21
N HIS A 512 6.21 7.19 -3.47
CA HIS A 512 4.83 7.23 -4.00
C HIS A 512 4.59 8.36 -5.02
N TYR A 513 5.37 9.43 -4.95
CA TYR A 513 5.29 10.53 -5.94
C TYR A 513 5.63 10.12 -7.38
N TYR A 514 6.25 8.94 -7.55
CA TYR A 514 6.58 8.35 -8.85
C TYR A 514 5.61 7.25 -9.28
N MET A 515 4.50 7.07 -8.54
CA MET A 515 3.48 6.06 -8.77
C MET A 515 2.13 6.71 -9.15
N GLY A 516 2.17 7.82 -9.91
CA GLY A 516 0.97 8.59 -10.23
C GLY A 516 0.28 9.15 -8.97
N LEU A 517 -1.05 9.10 -8.95
CA LEU A 517 -1.86 9.53 -7.81
C LEU A 517 -2.15 8.33 -6.87
N TYR A 518 -1.10 7.75 -6.31
CA TYR A 518 -1.26 6.58 -5.43
C TYR A 518 -1.53 6.96 -3.96
N SER A 519 -0.86 8.01 -3.44
CA SER A 519 -0.87 8.33 -2.00
C SER A 519 -2.26 8.52 -1.38
N TYR A 520 -3.28 9.00 -2.12
CA TYR A 520 -4.62 9.18 -1.57
C TYR A 520 -5.39 7.85 -1.40
N THR A 521 -4.99 6.78 -2.10
CA THR A 521 -5.67 5.48 -2.07
C THR A 521 -5.65 4.85 -0.68
N TYR A 522 -4.61 5.10 0.10
CA TYR A 522 -4.53 4.68 1.50
C TYR A 522 -5.71 5.20 2.33
N SER A 523 -5.98 6.49 2.23
CA SER A 523 -7.11 7.09 2.94
C SER A 523 -8.46 6.65 2.36
N ALA A 524 -8.54 6.40 1.05
CA ALA A 524 -9.74 5.92 0.39
C ALA A 524 -10.09 4.49 0.84
N GLY A 525 -9.10 3.59 0.85
CA GLY A 525 -9.24 2.23 1.40
C GLY A 525 -9.70 2.24 2.84
N LEU A 526 -9.11 3.12 3.66
CA LEU A 526 -9.46 3.24 5.08
C LEU A 526 -10.88 3.79 5.32
N VAL A 527 -11.42 4.61 4.43
CA VAL A 527 -12.84 5.00 4.47
C VAL A 527 -13.74 3.80 4.24
N ILE A 528 -13.41 2.94 3.28
CA ILE A 528 -14.18 1.72 2.99
C ILE A 528 -14.09 0.73 4.15
N SER A 529 -12.89 0.51 4.72
CA SER A 529 -12.72 -0.37 5.89
C SER A 529 -13.49 0.13 7.10
N THR A 530 -13.46 1.44 7.37
CA THR A 530 -14.23 2.05 8.48
C THR A 530 -15.73 1.90 8.25
N ALA A 531 -16.21 2.15 7.03
CA ALA A 531 -17.62 1.93 6.69
C ALA A 531 -18.02 0.46 6.86
N GLY A 532 -17.17 -0.48 6.41
CA GLY A 532 -17.36 -1.92 6.62
C GLY A 532 -17.39 -2.31 8.09
N TYR A 533 -16.47 -1.76 8.89
CA TYR A 533 -16.45 -1.99 10.34
C TYR A 533 -17.73 -1.46 11.01
N LEU A 534 -18.17 -0.25 10.68
CA LEU A 534 -19.42 0.30 11.21
C LEU A 534 -20.63 -0.50 10.73
N HIS A 535 -20.62 -0.99 9.50
CA HIS A 535 -21.65 -1.89 8.98
C HIS A 535 -21.67 -3.23 9.73
N LEU A 536 -20.52 -3.84 10.00
CA LEU A 536 -20.38 -5.06 10.80
C LEU A 536 -20.98 -4.89 12.20
N LYS A 537 -20.75 -3.75 12.84
CA LYS A 537 -21.27 -3.47 14.21
C LYS A 537 -22.79 -3.20 14.24
N ASN A 538 -23.38 -2.73 13.15
CA ASN A 538 -24.77 -2.24 13.12
C ASN A 538 -25.73 -3.10 12.27
N SER A 539 -25.25 -4.11 11.54
CA SER A 539 -26.04 -4.95 10.63
C SER A 539 -25.88 -6.43 10.96
N GLU A 540 -27.01 -7.16 11.00
CA GLU A 540 -26.97 -8.63 11.15
C GLU A 540 -26.28 -9.32 9.95
N ASN A 541 -26.22 -8.67 8.80
CA ASN A 541 -25.55 -9.18 7.60
C ASN A 541 -24.10 -8.65 7.45
N GLY A 542 -23.61 -7.81 8.36
CA GLY A 542 -22.35 -7.10 8.20
C GLY A 542 -21.16 -7.99 7.85
N ALA A 543 -21.00 -9.13 8.53
CA ALA A 543 -19.93 -10.09 8.22
C ALA A 543 -20.10 -10.70 6.81
N LYS A 544 -21.33 -11.12 6.47
CA LYS A 544 -21.60 -11.68 5.14
C LYS A 544 -21.33 -10.66 4.03
N ASP A 545 -21.82 -9.43 4.19
CA ASP A 545 -21.64 -8.38 3.19
C ASP A 545 -20.16 -8.02 3.01
N TRP A 546 -19.37 -8.02 4.11
CA TRP A 546 -17.92 -7.85 4.01
C TRP A 546 -17.25 -9.00 3.24
N LEU A 547 -17.61 -10.25 3.53
CA LEU A 547 -17.09 -11.40 2.77
C LEU A 547 -17.52 -11.37 1.30
N ASP A 548 -18.73 -10.92 1.00
CA ASP A 548 -19.19 -10.76 -0.38
C ASP A 548 -18.40 -9.65 -1.13
N LEU A 549 -17.95 -8.60 -0.42
CA LEU A 549 -17.02 -7.61 -0.97
C LEU A 549 -15.68 -8.27 -1.29
N LEU A 550 -15.07 -9.02 -0.37
CA LEU A 550 -13.81 -9.71 -0.61
C LEU A 550 -13.93 -10.70 -1.79
N LYS A 551 -15.02 -11.46 -1.87
CA LYS A 551 -15.31 -12.42 -2.95
C LYS A 551 -15.49 -11.75 -4.31
N SER A 552 -15.80 -10.47 -4.36
CA SER A 552 -16.01 -9.75 -5.62
C SER A 552 -14.71 -9.47 -6.39
N GLY A 553 -13.58 -9.41 -5.72
CA GLY A 553 -12.30 -9.04 -6.35
C GLY A 553 -12.44 -7.78 -7.19
N GLY A 554 -11.88 -7.77 -8.39
CA GLY A 554 -12.01 -6.72 -9.39
C GLY A 554 -13.21 -6.86 -10.34
N SER A 555 -14.10 -7.86 -10.13
CA SER A 555 -15.27 -8.04 -11.00
C SER A 555 -16.24 -6.84 -10.98
N LYS A 556 -16.15 -6.00 -9.97
CA LYS A 556 -16.94 -4.79 -9.75
C LYS A 556 -16.03 -3.55 -9.72
N THR A 557 -16.60 -2.40 -10.09
CA THR A 557 -15.93 -1.10 -9.87
C THR A 557 -15.79 -0.79 -8.38
N PRO A 558 -14.91 0.14 -7.97
CA PRO A 558 -14.78 0.54 -6.56
C PRO A 558 -16.11 0.97 -5.93
N LEU A 559 -16.94 1.73 -6.66
CA LEU A 559 -18.25 2.15 -6.19
C LEU A 559 -19.21 0.97 -5.98
N GLU A 560 -19.28 0.06 -6.96
CA GLU A 560 -20.14 -1.13 -6.85
C GLU A 560 -19.70 -2.05 -5.72
N SER A 561 -18.40 -2.20 -5.48
CA SER A 561 -17.85 -2.98 -4.38
C SER A 561 -18.18 -2.34 -3.03
N ALA A 562 -17.97 -1.04 -2.88
CA ALA A 562 -18.31 -0.31 -1.65
C ALA A 562 -19.81 -0.33 -1.34
N MET A 563 -20.67 -0.34 -2.37
CA MET A 563 -22.13 -0.46 -2.20
C MET A 563 -22.58 -1.79 -1.60
N ILE A 564 -21.79 -2.87 -1.67
CA ILE A 564 -22.09 -4.15 -1.03
C ILE A 564 -22.23 -3.97 0.50
N ILE A 565 -21.37 -3.13 1.08
CA ILE A 565 -21.41 -2.77 2.51
C ILE A 565 -22.20 -1.49 2.79
N GLY A 566 -22.98 -0.99 1.82
CA GLY A 566 -23.78 0.22 1.94
C GLY A 566 -23.00 1.53 1.95
N ALA A 567 -21.74 1.53 1.52
CA ALA A 567 -20.87 2.70 1.45
C ALA A 567 -20.94 3.35 0.06
N ASP A 568 -21.78 4.38 -0.10
CA ASP A 568 -21.82 5.17 -1.34
C ASP A 568 -20.65 6.17 -1.39
N ILE A 569 -19.51 5.72 -1.91
CA ILE A 569 -18.29 6.52 -2.05
C ILE A 569 -18.39 7.64 -3.11
N SER A 570 -19.47 7.69 -3.90
CA SER A 570 -19.75 8.83 -4.78
C SER A 570 -20.20 10.07 -4.00
N THR A 571 -20.58 9.90 -2.73
CA THR A 571 -21.00 10.96 -1.81
C THR A 571 -19.94 11.23 -0.74
N ASP A 572 -20.14 12.30 0.05
CA ASP A 572 -19.27 12.63 1.18
C ASP A 572 -19.61 11.84 2.47
N LYS A 573 -20.72 11.08 2.48
CA LYS A 573 -21.22 10.44 3.69
C LYS A 573 -20.24 9.43 4.31
N PRO A 574 -19.66 8.44 3.59
CA PRO A 574 -18.75 7.47 4.20
C PRO A 574 -17.51 8.15 4.83
N LEU A 575 -16.99 9.19 4.17
CA LEU A 575 -15.84 9.93 4.68
C LEU A 575 -16.20 10.75 5.93
N ARG A 576 -17.37 11.39 5.97
CA ARG A 576 -17.86 12.12 7.17
C ARG A 576 -18.14 11.18 8.33
N ASP A 577 -18.71 10.01 8.07
CA ASP A 577 -18.92 8.98 9.10
C ASP A 577 -17.58 8.51 9.68
N THR A 578 -16.55 8.33 8.83
CA THR A 578 -15.19 8.02 9.26
C THR A 578 -14.59 9.13 10.14
N ILE A 579 -14.71 10.38 9.72
CA ILE A 579 -14.23 11.54 10.51
C ILE A 579 -14.95 11.62 11.86
N GLN A 580 -16.26 11.37 11.91
CA GLN A 580 -17.00 11.34 13.16
C GLN A 580 -16.54 10.20 14.07
N PHE A 581 -16.34 8.99 13.52
CA PHE A 581 -15.80 7.85 14.27
C PHE A 581 -14.44 8.19 14.90
N LEU A 582 -13.56 8.87 14.16
CA LEU A 582 -12.26 9.31 14.67
C LEU A 582 -12.37 10.40 15.74
N SER A 583 -13.31 11.33 15.57
CA SER A 583 -13.60 12.35 16.59
C SER A 583 -14.05 11.71 17.90
N ASP A 584 -14.95 10.74 17.83
CA ASP A 584 -15.45 10.02 19.01
C ASP A 584 -14.31 9.21 19.67
N THR A 585 -13.42 8.59 18.88
CA THR A 585 -12.23 7.89 19.38
C THR A 585 -11.30 8.83 20.15
N VAL A 586 -11.02 10.03 19.61
CA VAL A 586 -10.18 11.03 20.29
C VAL A 586 -10.84 11.50 21.60
N ASP A 587 -12.16 11.69 21.61
CA ASP A 587 -12.89 12.07 22.81
C ASP A 587 -12.83 10.99 23.91
N GLN A 588 -12.92 9.72 23.54
CA GLN A 588 -12.76 8.59 24.46
C GLN A 588 -11.34 8.51 25.03
N ILE A 589 -10.30 8.69 24.20
CA ILE A 589 -8.91 8.75 24.67
C ILE A 589 -8.73 9.83 25.73
N ILE A 590 -9.25 11.04 25.50
CA ILE A 590 -9.18 12.17 26.44
C ILE A 590 -9.96 11.86 27.72
N ALA A 591 -11.12 11.19 27.62
CA ALA A 591 -11.89 10.78 28.78
C ALA A 591 -11.10 9.79 29.65
N TYR A 592 -10.49 8.76 29.06
CA TYR A 592 -9.63 7.81 29.82
C TYR A 592 -8.40 8.50 30.44
N SER A 593 -7.76 9.43 29.74
CA SER A 593 -6.67 10.22 30.35
C SER A 593 -7.15 11.02 31.56
N THR A 594 -8.35 11.59 31.50
CA THR A 594 -8.95 12.32 32.63
C THR A 594 -9.23 11.38 33.81
N GLU A 595 -9.70 10.15 33.58
CA GLU A 595 -9.88 9.14 34.63
C GLU A 595 -8.54 8.77 35.29
N LEU A 596 -7.44 8.80 34.54
CA LEU A 596 -6.08 8.54 35.02
C LEU A 596 -5.46 9.75 35.74
N GLY A 597 -6.11 10.93 35.70
CA GLY A 597 -5.64 12.14 36.34
C GLY A 597 -4.62 12.94 35.50
N GLU A 598 -4.60 12.76 34.20
CA GLU A 598 -3.68 13.41 33.23
C GLU A 598 -4.32 14.58 32.48
#